data_8dde15db184fdb4856a2fb5a64c9a9b4
#
_entry.id   8dde15db184fdb4856a2fb5a64c9a9b4
#
_cell.length_a   1.000
_cell.length_b   1.000
_cell.length_c   1.000
_cell.angle_alpha   90.00
_cell.angle_beta   90.00
_cell.angle_gamma   90.00
#
_symmetry.space_group_name_H-M   'P 1'
#
loop_
_entity.id
_entity.type
_entity.pdbx_description
1 polymer ?
#
loop_
_entity_poly.entity_id
_entity_poly.type
_entity_poly.pdbx_seq_one_letter_code
_entity_poly.pdbx_strand_id
1 'polypeptide(L)'
;MARSAPAFSSFTAGEISPRLEGRTNIEKYREGLSDLTNMVVMPHGGVTRRPGTEYLGEIADSSVKSRLIPFQFKTSDTYILEFGNQTMRVLRNDLQVLNSTTRTITGATKANPVVITTSGAHGYSNGDEVYIDSAGGMTEINGRNYLVAGVTSTTFQLTDLFGSNVDGTNFTTYTSGGTVNEIYEISTVYTEAQLFDLRFAQSADTMYIVHPSHPVKTLTRTDHNAWTFANLTINENGPPTLTSSNNYPSVVSFFEQRLVFGATNNNPQTLWFSKNGDYGNFHTGTNDDDALIYTIASNQVNAIRFLSATRVLTVGTSGGEYVLTSTNDGPVTPTTTLIRKYSNYGTAQIEPVQVADVTLFVQRGKRKIREFKFVGDVNTGGYSAPDMTILAEHVTEGGIVQMAFQQEPDSVVWCVRDDGTLLGLTYRREEEVVAWHKHVIGGTFSSGQAVVESIATLPTDTGEDELFMIVKRTINSVTKRYIEKMKVFDFGDDATTAFFVDSGLSYSGSATTTLSGLYHLEGETLQVLGNGATHPDETVSSGGITLDYSSTKAAVGFGYDSTMQTLRIESGSVDGTSQGKPKR
;
A
#
# COMPACT_ATOMS: atom_id res chain seq x y z
N MET A 1 49.74 -21.97 -12.95
CA MET A 1 48.57 -21.75 -12.08
C MET A 1 47.36 -21.61 -12.96
N ALA A 2 46.35 -22.47 -12.76
CA ALA A 2 45.09 -22.33 -13.48
C ALA A 2 44.46 -20.96 -13.14
N ARG A 3 44.01 -20.24 -14.15
CA ARG A 3 43.28 -18.98 -13.97
C ARG A 3 41.91 -19.35 -13.39
N SER A 4 41.60 -18.95 -12.16
CA SER A 4 40.27 -19.01 -11.60
C SER A 4 39.48 -17.79 -12.07
N ALA A 5 38.33 -18.02 -12.68
CA ALA A 5 37.39 -16.98 -13.10
C ALA A 5 36.10 -17.15 -12.31
N PRO A 6 36.01 -16.55 -11.10
CA PRO A 6 34.76 -16.61 -10.33
C PRO A 6 33.67 -15.86 -11.07
N ALA A 7 32.47 -16.42 -11.10
CA ALA A 7 31.28 -15.81 -11.70
C ALA A 7 30.16 -15.76 -10.64
N PHE A 8 29.42 -14.68 -10.66
CA PHE A 8 28.13 -14.58 -9.98
C PHE A 8 27.04 -14.92 -10.98
N SER A 9 26.31 -15.97 -10.73
CA SER A 9 25.27 -16.47 -11.63
C SER A 9 23.84 -16.18 -11.13
N SER A 10 23.70 -15.76 -9.89
CA SER A 10 22.42 -15.53 -9.24
C SER A 10 22.57 -14.55 -8.07
N PHE A 11 21.51 -13.80 -7.77
CA PHE A 11 21.43 -12.84 -6.66
C PHE A 11 20.22 -13.12 -5.74
N THR A 12 19.78 -14.36 -5.64
CA THR A 12 18.58 -14.80 -4.90
C THR A 12 18.67 -14.60 -3.39
N ALA A 13 19.82 -14.21 -2.84
CA ALA A 13 19.94 -13.80 -1.44
C ALA A 13 19.71 -12.28 -1.24
N GLY A 14 19.63 -11.48 -2.33
CA GLY A 14 19.43 -10.04 -2.24
C GLY A 14 20.53 -9.29 -1.49
N GLU A 15 20.19 -8.17 -0.87
CA GLU A 15 21.12 -7.42 -0.02
C GLU A 15 21.34 -8.17 1.30
N ILE A 16 22.57 -8.46 1.64
CA ILE A 16 22.92 -9.15 2.89
C ILE A 16 23.71 -8.26 3.85
N SER A 17 23.60 -8.59 5.13
CA SER A 17 24.18 -7.81 6.22
C SER A 17 25.69 -7.64 6.11
N PRO A 18 26.23 -6.43 6.33
CA PRO A 18 27.67 -6.18 6.42
C PRO A 18 28.38 -7.08 7.45
N ARG A 19 27.66 -7.61 8.45
CA ARG A 19 28.21 -8.59 9.43
C ARG A 19 28.58 -9.92 8.80
N LEU A 20 28.08 -10.20 7.61
CA LEU A 20 28.40 -11.41 6.86
C LEU A 20 29.55 -11.19 5.87
N GLU A 21 30.10 -9.99 5.78
CA GLU A 21 31.24 -9.70 4.90
C GLU A 21 32.44 -10.62 5.26
N GLY A 22 32.96 -11.29 4.26
CA GLY A 22 34.03 -12.28 4.47
C GLY A 22 33.58 -13.68 4.89
N ARG A 23 32.30 -13.90 5.14
CA ARG A 23 31.74 -15.23 5.48
C ARG A 23 31.55 -16.10 4.23
N THR A 24 32.63 -16.30 3.47
CA THR A 24 32.64 -17.06 2.21
C THR A 24 32.27 -18.54 2.35
N ASN A 25 32.16 -19.02 3.58
CA ASN A 25 31.72 -20.38 3.91
C ASN A 25 30.20 -20.55 3.88
N ILE A 26 29.44 -19.46 3.80
CA ILE A 26 27.98 -19.49 3.66
C ILE A 26 27.64 -19.54 2.17
N GLU A 27 26.82 -20.49 1.74
CA GLU A 27 26.42 -20.67 0.35
C GLU A 27 25.78 -19.39 -0.21
N LYS A 28 24.83 -18.80 0.52
CA LYS A 28 24.14 -17.55 0.17
C LYS A 28 25.07 -16.32 0.04
N TYR A 29 26.34 -16.40 0.48
CA TYR A 29 27.31 -15.33 0.24
C TYR A 29 27.55 -15.07 -1.24
N ARG A 30 27.59 -16.12 -2.05
CA ARG A 30 27.83 -16.00 -3.50
C ARG A 30 26.60 -15.50 -4.28
N GLU A 31 25.46 -15.55 -3.67
CA GLU A 31 24.17 -15.10 -4.22
C GLU A 31 23.73 -13.75 -3.63
N GLY A 32 24.55 -13.17 -2.75
CA GLY A 32 24.26 -11.93 -2.04
C GLY A 32 24.90 -10.70 -2.66
N LEU A 33 24.33 -9.56 -2.31
CA LEU A 33 24.80 -8.21 -2.68
C LEU A 33 25.16 -7.43 -1.41
N SER A 34 26.10 -6.51 -1.52
CA SER A 34 26.46 -5.60 -0.41
C SER A 34 25.57 -4.34 -0.39
N ASP A 35 25.00 -3.96 -1.54
CA ASP A 35 24.03 -2.87 -1.67
C ASP A 35 23.07 -3.17 -2.84
N LEU A 36 21.78 -2.98 -2.59
CA LEU A 36 20.74 -3.15 -3.59
C LEU A 36 19.65 -2.10 -3.39
N THR A 37 19.82 -0.95 -4.04
CA THR A 37 18.92 0.19 -3.94
C THR A 37 18.20 0.45 -5.24
N ASN A 38 16.86 0.61 -5.20
CA ASN A 38 15.98 0.83 -6.36
C ASN A 38 16.08 -0.24 -7.46
N MET A 39 16.36 -1.46 -7.04
CA MET A 39 16.38 -2.63 -7.91
C MET A 39 15.62 -3.78 -7.24
N VAL A 40 15.05 -4.66 -8.03
CA VAL A 40 14.25 -5.81 -7.59
C VAL A 40 14.96 -7.09 -8.02
N VAL A 41 15.03 -8.06 -7.13
CA VAL A 41 15.54 -9.39 -7.44
C VAL A 41 14.42 -10.21 -8.06
N MET A 42 14.67 -10.73 -9.25
CA MET A 42 13.75 -11.66 -9.92
C MET A 42 13.96 -13.09 -9.37
N PRO A 43 12.91 -13.91 -9.27
CA PRO A 43 13.03 -15.30 -8.77
C PRO A 43 14.07 -16.15 -9.47
N HIS A 44 14.33 -15.86 -10.75
CA HIS A 44 15.33 -16.55 -11.57
C HIS A 44 16.79 -16.17 -11.27
N GLY A 45 17.00 -15.25 -10.29
CA GLY A 45 18.32 -14.83 -9.85
C GLY A 45 18.89 -13.58 -10.52
N GLY A 46 18.18 -13.01 -11.51
CA GLY A 46 18.51 -11.72 -12.09
C GLY A 46 18.11 -10.57 -11.19
N VAL A 47 18.62 -9.36 -11.51
CA VAL A 47 18.24 -8.11 -10.85
C VAL A 47 17.83 -7.11 -11.91
N THR A 48 16.69 -6.46 -11.70
CA THR A 48 16.19 -5.43 -12.61
C THR A 48 15.98 -4.11 -11.87
N ARG A 49 16.06 -2.99 -12.60
CA ARG A 49 15.66 -1.70 -12.06
C ARG A 49 14.17 -1.69 -11.76
N ARG A 50 13.74 -1.16 -10.60
CA ARG A 50 12.31 -0.98 -10.36
C ARG A 50 11.71 0.01 -11.36
N PRO A 51 10.45 -0.13 -11.73
CA PRO A 51 9.73 0.92 -12.46
C PRO A 51 9.54 2.15 -11.56
N GLY A 52 9.21 3.29 -12.19
CA GLY A 52 8.82 4.50 -11.49
C GLY A 52 7.40 4.44 -10.95
N THR A 53 6.97 5.53 -10.32
CA THR A 53 5.62 5.69 -9.78
C THR A 53 4.82 6.75 -10.53
N GLU A 54 3.60 6.41 -10.93
CA GLU A 54 2.66 7.32 -11.57
C GLU A 54 1.84 8.08 -10.51
N TYR A 55 1.72 9.38 -10.66
CA TYR A 55 0.86 10.20 -9.82
C TYR A 55 -0.61 9.97 -10.15
N LEU A 56 -1.44 9.71 -9.15
CA LEU A 56 -2.88 9.49 -9.31
C LEU A 56 -3.72 10.61 -8.69
N GLY A 57 -3.24 11.25 -7.64
CA GLY A 57 -3.96 12.33 -6.96
C GLY A 57 -3.34 12.71 -5.63
N GLU A 58 -3.79 13.80 -5.06
CA GLU A 58 -3.47 14.20 -3.69
C GLU A 58 -4.47 13.53 -2.73
N ILE A 59 -4.04 13.18 -1.52
CA ILE A 59 -4.95 12.72 -0.46
C ILE A 59 -5.90 13.84 -0.01
N ALA A 60 -6.97 13.49 0.72
CA ALA A 60 -7.98 14.44 1.15
C ALA A 60 -7.42 15.64 1.95
N ASP A 61 -6.43 15.40 2.80
CA ASP A 61 -5.77 16.43 3.61
C ASP A 61 -4.28 16.12 3.75
N SER A 62 -3.45 16.81 2.97
CA SER A 62 -1.99 16.64 3.01
C SER A 62 -1.33 17.11 4.31
N SER A 63 -2.05 17.71 5.27
CA SER A 63 -1.50 18.09 6.58
C SER A 63 -1.36 16.90 7.53
N VAL A 64 -2.15 15.84 7.33
CA VAL A 64 -2.23 14.63 8.17
C VAL A 64 -1.98 13.35 7.35
N LYS A 65 -1.73 12.23 8.03
CA LYS A 65 -1.53 10.94 7.36
C LYS A 65 -2.88 10.34 6.94
N SER A 66 -2.85 9.64 5.80
CA SER A 66 -3.93 8.74 5.38
C SER A 66 -3.42 7.30 5.26
N ARG A 67 -4.34 6.35 5.23
CA ARG A 67 -4.05 4.93 5.03
C ARG A 67 -4.80 4.40 3.81
N LEU A 68 -4.08 3.68 2.95
CA LEU A 68 -4.67 2.93 1.84
C LEU A 68 -5.13 1.56 2.33
N ILE A 69 -6.36 1.19 1.95
CA ILE A 69 -6.95 -0.12 2.21
C ILE A 69 -7.49 -0.66 0.88
N PRO A 70 -7.07 -1.87 0.45
CA PRO A 70 -7.59 -2.48 -0.75
C PRO A 70 -9.03 -2.99 -0.52
N PHE A 71 -9.87 -2.87 -1.54
CA PHE A 71 -11.21 -3.45 -1.57
C PHE A 71 -11.41 -4.15 -2.91
N GLN A 72 -11.68 -5.44 -2.88
CA GLN A 72 -11.84 -6.25 -4.08
C GLN A 72 -13.22 -6.91 -4.10
N PHE A 73 -14.09 -6.43 -5.00
CA PHE A 73 -15.37 -7.11 -5.24
C PHE A 73 -15.18 -8.32 -6.17
N LYS A 74 -14.42 -8.13 -7.25
CA LYS A 74 -13.94 -9.17 -8.18
C LYS A 74 -12.64 -8.67 -8.81
N THR A 75 -11.89 -9.53 -9.49
CA THR A 75 -10.58 -9.18 -10.08
C THR A 75 -10.65 -8.01 -11.07
N SER A 76 -11.77 -7.86 -11.80
CA SER A 76 -12.00 -6.74 -12.72
C SER A 76 -12.70 -5.52 -12.08
N ASP A 77 -12.96 -5.52 -10.78
CA ASP A 77 -13.67 -4.46 -10.07
C ASP A 77 -13.07 -4.27 -8.67
N THR A 78 -11.95 -3.58 -8.68
CA THR A 78 -11.10 -3.34 -7.52
C THR A 78 -11.05 -1.85 -7.19
N TYR A 79 -10.81 -1.53 -5.93
CA TYR A 79 -10.77 -0.17 -5.41
C TYR A 79 -9.63 -0.02 -4.42
N ILE A 80 -9.06 1.18 -4.38
CA ILE A 80 -8.25 1.65 -3.26
C ILE A 80 -9.10 2.62 -2.45
N LEU A 81 -9.25 2.32 -1.17
CA LEU A 81 -9.90 3.19 -0.21
C LEU A 81 -8.84 4.01 0.52
N GLU A 82 -8.91 5.32 0.38
CA GLU A 82 -8.10 6.25 1.15
C GLU A 82 -8.86 6.61 2.43
N PHE A 83 -8.44 6.07 3.57
CA PHE A 83 -8.92 6.49 4.87
C PHE A 83 -8.08 7.66 5.39
N GLY A 84 -8.71 8.83 5.48
CA GLY A 84 -8.16 10.06 6.05
C GLY A 84 -8.68 10.34 7.47
N ASN A 85 -8.44 11.55 7.97
CA ASN A 85 -8.91 11.97 9.28
C ASN A 85 -10.44 12.19 9.26
N GLN A 86 -11.18 11.20 9.72
CA GLN A 86 -12.66 11.15 9.73
C GLN A 86 -13.31 11.16 8.33
N THR A 87 -12.55 10.85 7.29
CA THR A 87 -13.02 10.79 5.90
C THR A 87 -12.62 9.47 5.25
N MET A 88 -13.26 9.14 4.13
CA MET A 88 -12.84 8.08 3.22
C MET A 88 -13.14 8.49 1.77
N ARG A 89 -12.13 8.42 0.91
CA ARG A 89 -12.23 8.57 -0.55
C ARG A 89 -12.00 7.26 -1.26
N VAL A 90 -12.43 7.17 -2.50
CA VAL A 90 -12.36 5.95 -3.30
C VAL A 90 -11.60 6.24 -4.60
N LEU A 91 -10.62 5.40 -4.91
CA LEU A 91 -9.95 5.37 -6.21
C LEU A 91 -10.37 4.11 -6.95
N ARG A 92 -10.58 4.24 -8.26
CA ARG A 92 -10.89 3.15 -9.17
C ARG A 92 -10.31 3.46 -10.55
N ASN A 93 -9.69 2.46 -11.19
CA ASN A 93 -9.09 2.62 -12.52
C ASN A 93 -8.14 3.84 -12.59
N ASP A 94 -7.28 3.98 -11.59
CA ASP A 94 -6.28 5.07 -11.47
C ASP A 94 -6.84 6.48 -11.27
N LEU A 95 -8.14 6.63 -11.04
CA LEU A 95 -8.81 7.92 -10.85
C LEU A 95 -9.56 7.97 -9.52
N GLN A 96 -9.63 9.16 -8.94
CA GLN A 96 -10.54 9.42 -7.84
C GLN A 96 -11.99 9.34 -8.34
N VAL A 97 -12.84 8.65 -7.57
CA VAL A 97 -14.27 8.53 -7.90
C VAL A 97 -14.97 9.86 -7.65
N LEU A 98 -15.81 10.27 -8.59
CA LEU A 98 -16.57 11.51 -8.52
C LEU A 98 -17.99 11.26 -8.00
N ASN A 99 -18.56 12.28 -7.35
CA ASN A 99 -19.97 12.29 -6.98
C ASN A 99 -20.87 12.09 -8.21
N SER A 100 -22.03 11.45 -8.05
CA SER A 100 -22.98 11.22 -9.13
C SER A 100 -23.63 12.52 -9.65
N THR A 101 -23.58 13.59 -8.86
CA THR A 101 -24.22 14.86 -9.20
C THR A 101 -23.26 15.77 -9.97
N THR A 102 -23.38 15.76 -11.29
CA THR A 102 -22.64 16.65 -12.18
C THR A 102 -23.30 18.01 -12.27
N ARG A 103 -22.53 19.10 -12.21
CA ARG A 103 -23.00 20.46 -12.45
C ARG A 103 -22.48 20.94 -13.80
N THR A 104 -23.38 21.52 -14.62
CA THR A 104 -23.01 22.11 -15.90
C THR A 104 -22.47 23.52 -15.69
N ILE A 105 -21.32 23.82 -16.27
CA ILE A 105 -20.72 25.15 -16.28
C ILE A 105 -21.44 26.00 -17.34
N THR A 106 -21.83 27.23 -16.99
CA THR A 106 -22.46 28.20 -17.87
C THR A 106 -21.62 29.46 -18.05
N GLY A 107 -20.57 29.62 -17.27
CA GLY A 107 -19.63 30.73 -17.37
C GLY A 107 -18.34 30.48 -16.61
N ALA A 108 -17.23 31.02 -17.14
CA ALA A 108 -15.95 31.10 -16.48
C ALA A 108 -15.27 32.43 -16.80
N THR A 109 -14.73 33.12 -15.79
CA THR A 109 -14.19 34.47 -15.97
C THR A 109 -12.68 34.45 -16.26
N LYS A 110 -12.22 35.35 -17.14
CA LYS A 110 -10.81 35.68 -17.32
C LYS A 110 -10.36 36.65 -16.23
N ALA A 111 -10.25 36.15 -15.01
CA ALA A 111 -9.91 36.94 -13.83
C ALA A 111 -8.95 36.19 -12.89
N ASN A 112 -8.42 36.88 -11.91
CA ASN A 112 -7.67 36.30 -10.81
C ASN A 112 -8.41 36.57 -9.48
N PRO A 113 -9.06 35.56 -8.87
CA PRO A 113 -9.21 34.17 -9.32
C PRO A 113 -10.21 34.00 -10.47
N VAL A 114 -10.10 32.86 -11.17
CA VAL A 114 -11.16 32.40 -12.08
C VAL A 114 -12.42 32.15 -11.26
N VAL A 115 -13.56 32.67 -11.73
CA VAL A 115 -14.89 32.41 -11.15
C VAL A 115 -15.68 31.53 -12.08
N ILE A 116 -16.16 30.40 -11.59
CA ILE A 116 -17.04 29.48 -12.31
C ILE A 116 -18.49 29.79 -11.97
N THR A 117 -19.36 29.78 -13.00
CA THR A 117 -20.80 29.87 -12.85
C THR A 117 -21.44 28.56 -13.29
N THR A 118 -22.35 28.03 -12.49
CA THR A 118 -23.11 26.80 -12.79
C THR A 118 -24.53 27.09 -13.20
N SER A 119 -25.17 26.15 -13.91
CA SER A 119 -26.56 26.29 -14.43
C SER A 119 -27.62 26.33 -13.30
N GLY A 120 -27.27 26.06 -12.06
CA GLY A 120 -28.14 26.07 -10.88
C GLY A 120 -27.31 25.99 -9.62
N ALA A 121 -27.96 25.90 -8.47
CA ALA A 121 -27.27 25.77 -7.18
C ALA A 121 -26.35 24.54 -7.18
N HIS A 122 -25.06 24.75 -6.90
CA HIS A 122 -24.06 23.68 -6.93
C HIS A 122 -23.98 22.90 -5.61
N GLY A 123 -24.21 23.54 -4.46
CA GLY A 123 -24.20 22.90 -3.14
C GLY A 123 -22.82 22.73 -2.51
N TYR A 124 -21.75 23.24 -3.16
CA TYR A 124 -20.38 23.14 -2.65
C TYR A 124 -20.13 24.11 -1.48
N SER A 125 -19.15 23.78 -0.68
CA SER A 125 -18.61 24.58 0.42
C SER A 125 -17.18 25.04 0.11
N ASN A 126 -16.70 26.08 0.79
CA ASN A 126 -15.30 26.47 0.69
C ASN A 126 -14.40 25.32 1.19
N GLY A 127 -13.41 24.96 0.39
CA GLY A 127 -12.48 23.86 0.65
C GLY A 127 -12.86 22.54 0.00
N ASP A 128 -14.07 22.39 -0.53
CA ASP A 128 -14.44 21.19 -1.31
C ASP A 128 -13.52 21.05 -2.53
N GLU A 129 -13.12 19.82 -2.81
CA GLU A 129 -12.32 19.49 -3.99
C GLU A 129 -13.22 19.08 -5.15
N VAL A 130 -13.04 19.75 -6.30
CA VAL A 130 -13.84 19.53 -7.51
C VAL A 130 -12.95 19.26 -8.71
N TYR A 131 -13.43 18.39 -9.58
CA TYR A 131 -12.83 18.10 -10.88
C TYR A 131 -13.60 18.83 -11.98
N ILE A 132 -12.88 19.54 -12.86
CA ILE A 132 -13.47 20.27 -14.01
C ILE A 132 -13.01 19.62 -15.30
N ASP A 133 -13.97 19.45 -16.23
CA ASP A 133 -13.68 18.92 -17.56
C ASP A 133 -14.62 19.50 -18.63
N SER A 134 -14.19 19.39 -19.89
CA SER A 134 -14.96 19.69 -21.11
C SER A 134 -15.46 21.14 -21.22
N ALA A 135 -14.84 22.11 -20.55
CA ALA A 135 -15.11 23.53 -20.74
C ALA A 135 -14.59 23.97 -22.11
N GLY A 136 -15.49 24.52 -22.94
CA GLY A 136 -15.14 25.02 -24.25
C GLY A 136 -14.55 26.42 -24.17
N GLY A 137 -13.54 26.71 -25.00
CA GLY A 137 -12.79 27.97 -25.01
C GLY A 137 -11.72 28.01 -23.93
N MET A 138 -12.09 28.06 -22.67
CA MET A 138 -11.15 28.06 -21.52
C MET A 138 -10.70 26.62 -21.16
N THR A 139 -9.98 25.97 -22.08
CA THR A 139 -9.56 24.58 -21.93
C THR A 139 -8.46 24.40 -20.86
N GLU A 140 -7.84 25.47 -20.43
CA GLU A 140 -6.78 25.48 -19.41
C GLU A 140 -7.28 25.03 -18.03
N ILE A 141 -8.60 25.05 -17.78
CA ILE A 141 -9.20 24.57 -16.53
C ILE A 141 -9.60 23.09 -16.58
N ASN A 142 -9.54 22.43 -17.74
CA ASN A 142 -10.00 21.06 -17.91
C ASN A 142 -8.99 20.02 -17.41
N GLY A 143 -9.50 18.86 -17.01
CA GLY A 143 -8.70 17.69 -16.70
C GLY A 143 -7.94 17.80 -15.38
N ARG A 144 -8.41 18.59 -14.40
CA ARG A 144 -7.72 18.79 -13.12
C ARG A 144 -8.63 19.10 -11.95
N ASN A 145 -8.10 18.89 -10.76
CA ASN A 145 -8.78 19.18 -9.50
C ASN A 145 -8.49 20.61 -9.03
N TYR A 146 -9.46 21.20 -8.35
CA TYR A 146 -9.37 22.52 -7.74
C TYR A 146 -10.04 22.50 -6.36
N LEU A 147 -9.59 23.39 -5.47
CA LEU A 147 -10.35 23.71 -4.27
C LEU A 147 -11.29 24.87 -4.55
N VAL A 148 -12.50 24.76 -3.99
CA VAL A 148 -13.56 25.75 -4.10
C VAL A 148 -13.37 26.86 -3.06
N ALA A 149 -13.50 28.11 -3.46
CA ALA A 149 -13.45 29.28 -2.59
C ALA A 149 -14.51 30.31 -2.97
N GLY A 150 -14.79 31.28 -2.11
CA GLY A 150 -15.70 32.39 -2.40
C GLY A 150 -17.09 31.96 -2.86
N VAL A 151 -17.65 30.93 -2.25
CA VAL A 151 -18.89 30.25 -2.61
C VAL A 151 -20.11 31.18 -2.53
N THR A 152 -20.94 31.17 -3.59
CA THR A 152 -22.35 31.63 -3.58
C THR A 152 -23.25 30.47 -3.96
N SER A 153 -24.53 30.70 -4.18
CA SER A 153 -25.43 29.60 -4.58
C SER A 153 -25.11 29.00 -5.97
N THR A 154 -24.59 29.80 -6.90
CA THR A 154 -24.37 29.41 -8.30
C THR A 154 -22.97 29.74 -8.82
N THR A 155 -22.12 30.37 -8.02
CA THR A 155 -20.75 30.71 -8.41
C THR A 155 -19.74 30.35 -7.32
N PHE A 156 -18.52 30.04 -7.74
CA PHE A 156 -17.38 29.82 -6.85
C PHE A 156 -16.08 30.21 -7.56
N GLN A 157 -15.07 30.50 -6.76
CA GLN A 157 -13.71 30.79 -7.21
C GLN A 157 -12.88 29.51 -7.23
N LEU A 158 -11.93 29.44 -8.16
CA LEU A 158 -10.94 28.35 -8.22
C LEU A 158 -9.66 28.73 -7.49
N THR A 159 -9.23 27.86 -6.59
CA THR A 159 -7.86 27.83 -6.10
C THR A 159 -7.21 26.51 -6.51
N ASP A 160 -5.89 26.52 -6.70
CA ASP A 160 -5.13 25.28 -6.90
C ASP A 160 -5.05 24.46 -5.61
N LEU A 161 -4.51 23.26 -5.70
CA LEU A 161 -4.36 22.38 -4.52
C LEU A 161 -3.29 22.87 -3.52
N PHE A 162 -2.57 23.97 -3.82
CA PHE A 162 -1.70 24.68 -2.90
C PHE A 162 -2.41 25.83 -2.18
N GLY A 163 -3.70 26.07 -2.50
CA GLY A 163 -4.51 27.14 -1.94
C GLY A 163 -4.29 28.51 -2.61
N SER A 164 -3.55 28.57 -3.70
CA SER A 164 -3.32 29.80 -4.46
C SER A 164 -4.45 30.03 -5.46
N ASN A 165 -4.81 31.31 -5.68
CA ASN A 165 -5.80 31.66 -6.69
C ASN A 165 -5.38 31.20 -8.08
N VAL A 166 -6.29 30.58 -8.82
CA VAL A 166 -6.08 30.29 -10.26
C VAL A 166 -6.20 31.59 -11.06
N ASP A 167 -5.09 32.04 -11.62
CA ASP A 167 -5.04 33.24 -12.45
C ASP A 167 -5.42 32.92 -13.89
N GLY A 168 -6.66 33.25 -14.25
CA GLY A 168 -7.23 33.09 -15.60
C GLY A 168 -7.06 34.28 -16.51
N THR A 169 -6.31 35.32 -16.15
CA THR A 169 -6.18 36.55 -16.94
C THR A 169 -5.63 36.32 -18.34
N ASN A 170 -4.77 35.31 -18.50
CA ASN A 170 -4.16 34.90 -19.76
C ASN A 170 -4.82 33.67 -20.40
N PHE A 171 -5.85 33.10 -19.79
CA PHE A 171 -6.56 31.93 -20.33
C PHE A 171 -7.36 32.28 -21.57
N THR A 172 -7.69 31.27 -22.36
CA THR A 172 -8.61 31.43 -23.48
C THR A 172 -10.01 31.82 -22.97
N THR A 173 -10.75 32.64 -23.73
CA THR A 173 -12.09 33.04 -23.30
C THR A 173 -13.04 31.86 -23.30
N TYR A 174 -13.74 31.63 -22.19
CA TYR A 174 -14.79 30.61 -22.10
C TYR A 174 -15.87 30.86 -23.16
N THR A 175 -16.30 29.78 -23.82
CA THR A 175 -17.32 29.85 -24.88
C THR A 175 -18.60 29.08 -24.52
N SER A 176 -18.48 27.86 -24.03
CA SER A 176 -19.65 27.02 -23.70
C SER A 176 -19.28 25.72 -23.01
N GLY A 177 -20.25 25.09 -22.38
CA GLY A 177 -20.18 23.72 -21.89
C GLY A 177 -19.25 23.55 -20.68
N GLY A 178 -18.87 22.33 -20.43
CA GLY A 178 -18.07 21.92 -19.27
C GLY A 178 -18.91 21.41 -18.10
N THR A 179 -18.26 20.60 -17.33
CA THR A 179 -18.83 19.98 -16.12
C THR A 179 -17.91 20.21 -14.95
N VAL A 180 -18.51 20.27 -13.76
CA VAL A 180 -17.79 20.23 -12.49
C VAL A 180 -18.44 19.18 -11.59
N ASN A 181 -17.61 18.32 -11.04
CA ASN A 181 -18.00 17.26 -10.11
C ASN A 181 -17.14 17.35 -8.86
N GLU A 182 -17.75 17.14 -7.72
CA GLU A 182 -17.05 17.00 -6.44
C GLU A 182 -16.43 15.60 -6.34
N ILE A 183 -15.28 15.48 -5.70
CA ILE A 183 -14.68 14.19 -5.37
C ILE A 183 -15.59 13.44 -4.39
N TYR A 184 -15.84 12.16 -4.66
CA TYR A 184 -16.68 11.33 -3.79
C TYR A 184 -15.98 11.06 -2.47
N GLU A 185 -16.60 11.50 -1.39
CA GLU A 185 -16.10 11.36 -0.03
C GLU A 185 -17.24 10.97 0.91
N ILE A 186 -16.97 10.09 1.86
CA ILE A 186 -17.86 9.79 2.97
C ILE A 186 -17.19 10.05 4.32
N SER A 187 -17.99 10.46 5.30
CA SER A 187 -17.50 10.67 6.66
C SER A 187 -17.29 9.34 7.38
N THR A 188 -16.20 9.23 8.11
CA THR A 188 -15.91 8.11 9.01
C THR A 188 -15.77 8.57 10.46
N VAL A 189 -15.56 7.64 11.39
CA VAL A 189 -15.35 7.97 12.82
C VAL A 189 -13.88 7.95 13.22
N TYR A 190 -12.98 7.53 12.32
CA TYR A 190 -11.58 7.27 12.63
C TYR A 190 -10.73 8.52 12.48
N THR A 191 -9.99 8.86 13.52
CA THR A 191 -9.00 9.95 13.48
C THR A 191 -7.68 9.45 12.87
N GLU A 192 -6.81 10.37 12.41
CA GLU A 192 -5.49 10.06 11.87
C GLU A 192 -4.70 9.06 12.75
N ALA A 193 -4.70 9.29 14.07
CA ALA A 193 -3.97 8.44 15.02
C ALA A 193 -4.47 7.00 15.10
N GLN A 194 -5.67 6.72 14.59
CA GLN A 194 -6.34 5.42 14.66
C GLN A 194 -6.22 4.62 13.36
N LEU A 195 -5.86 5.26 12.26
CA LEU A 195 -5.94 4.64 10.92
C LEU A 195 -5.09 3.37 10.79
N PHE A 196 -3.89 3.34 11.39
CA PHE A 196 -3.00 2.19 11.29
C PHE A 196 -3.32 1.06 12.28
N ASP A 197 -4.23 1.31 13.23
CA ASP A 197 -4.78 0.30 14.13
C ASP A 197 -6.04 -0.37 13.59
N LEU A 198 -6.61 0.11 12.48
CA LEU A 198 -7.74 -0.53 11.81
C LEU A 198 -7.36 -1.95 11.37
N ARG A 199 -8.30 -2.89 11.57
CA ARG A 199 -8.25 -4.23 10.96
C ARG A 199 -9.55 -4.47 10.23
N PHE A 200 -9.47 -5.22 9.15
CA PHE A 200 -10.61 -5.42 8.27
C PHE A 200 -10.63 -6.83 7.69
N ALA A 201 -11.83 -7.30 7.42
CA ALA A 201 -12.08 -8.52 6.67
C ALA A 201 -13.23 -8.26 5.71
N GLN A 202 -13.12 -8.71 4.47
CA GLN A 202 -14.10 -8.46 3.44
C GLN A 202 -14.83 -9.75 3.04
N SER A 203 -16.13 -9.63 2.79
CA SER A 203 -16.94 -10.66 2.16
C SER A 203 -17.83 -10.01 1.10
N ALA A 204 -17.59 -10.33 -0.16
CA ALA A 204 -18.29 -9.73 -1.30
C ALA A 204 -18.28 -8.17 -1.25
N ASP A 205 -19.44 -7.54 -1.23
CA ASP A 205 -19.59 -6.08 -1.20
C ASP A 205 -19.46 -5.45 0.19
N THR A 206 -19.20 -6.23 1.23
CA THR A 206 -19.14 -5.72 2.60
C THR A 206 -17.80 -5.99 3.26
N MET A 207 -17.17 -4.92 3.74
CA MET A 207 -15.97 -4.96 4.57
C MET A 207 -16.36 -4.73 6.03
N TYR A 208 -15.90 -5.58 6.93
CA TYR A 208 -16.04 -5.47 8.37
C TYR A 208 -14.78 -4.83 8.94
N ILE A 209 -14.93 -3.69 9.60
CA ILE A 209 -13.81 -2.89 10.11
C ILE A 209 -13.89 -2.82 11.62
N VAL A 210 -12.78 -3.14 12.29
CA VAL A 210 -12.68 -3.11 13.74
C VAL A 210 -11.58 -2.16 14.22
N HIS A 211 -11.84 -1.55 15.36
CA HIS A 211 -10.90 -0.73 16.12
C HIS A 211 -11.28 -0.78 17.61
N PRO A 212 -10.32 -0.92 18.56
CA PRO A 212 -10.63 -1.13 19.98
C PRO A 212 -11.38 0.04 20.66
N SER A 213 -11.47 1.20 20.02
CA SER A 213 -12.18 2.38 20.54
C SER A 213 -13.54 2.64 19.90
N HIS A 214 -13.94 1.85 18.90
CA HIS A 214 -15.18 2.07 18.15
C HIS A 214 -15.98 0.79 17.98
N PRO A 215 -17.33 0.86 17.96
CA PRO A 215 -18.17 -0.27 17.56
C PRO A 215 -17.74 -0.81 16.20
N VAL A 216 -17.91 -2.12 16.00
CA VAL A 216 -17.64 -2.77 14.70
C VAL A 216 -18.42 -2.05 13.60
N LYS A 217 -17.72 -1.68 12.53
CA LYS A 217 -18.30 -1.01 11.38
C LYS A 217 -18.40 -1.96 10.19
N THR A 218 -19.42 -1.76 9.40
CA THR A 218 -19.53 -2.30 8.05
C THR A 218 -19.40 -1.17 7.04
N LEU A 219 -18.62 -1.43 6.00
CA LEU A 219 -18.53 -0.60 4.81
C LEU A 219 -19.07 -1.42 3.65
N THR A 220 -20.25 -1.06 3.15
CA THR A 220 -20.93 -1.80 2.09
C THR A 220 -20.98 -0.98 0.82
N ARG A 221 -20.49 -1.55 -0.29
CA ARG A 221 -20.54 -0.97 -1.62
C ARG A 221 -21.86 -1.36 -2.30
N THR A 222 -22.55 -0.38 -2.84
CA THR A 222 -23.72 -0.61 -3.73
C THR A 222 -23.43 -0.16 -5.16
N ASP A 223 -22.56 0.83 -5.35
CA ASP A 223 -22.05 1.27 -6.63
C ASP A 223 -20.66 1.92 -6.43
N HIS A 224 -20.01 2.36 -7.50
CA HIS A 224 -18.67 2.98 -7.45
C HIS A 224 -18.64 4.21 -6.54
N ASN A 225 -19.68 5.03 -6.57
CA ASN A 225 -19.87 6.23 -5.76
C ASN A 225 -21.06 6.13 -4.81
N ALA A 226 -21.36 4.93 -4.34
CA ALA A 226 -22.45 4.68 -3.39
C ALA A 226 -22.01 3.64 -2.34
N TRP A 227 -21.49 4.16 -1.24
CA TRP A 227 -20.97 3.38 -0.13
C TRP A 227 -21.71 3.72 1.16
N THR A 228 -21.98 2.72 1.97
CA THR A 228 -22.65 2.88 3.28
C THR A 228 -21.71 2.48 4.39
N PHE A 229 -21.43 3.42 5.31
CA PHE A 229 -20.64 3.18 6.51
C PHE A 229 -21.54 3.17 7.73
N ALA A 230 -21.73 2.00 8.37
CA ALA A 230 -22.68 1.80 9.45
C ALA A 230 -22.13 0.94 10.58
N ASN A 231 -22.80 0.90 11.73
CA ASN A 231 -22.49 -0.07 12.78
C ASN A 231 -23.00 -1.45 12.38
N LEU A 232 -22.20 -2.49 12.62
CA LEU A 232 -22.70 -3.87 12.59
C LEU A 232 -23.69 -4.08 13.73
N THR A 233 -24.87 -4.61 13.44
CA THR A 233 -25.79 -5.07 14.48
C THR A 233 -25.29 -6.41 15.00
N ILE A 234 -24.91 -6.44 16.27
CA ILE A 234 -24.42 -7.64 16.95
C ILE A 234 -25.49 -8.13 17.93
N ASN A 235 -25.92 -9.38 17.75
CA ASN A 235 -26.81 -10.11 18.66
C ASN A 235 -25.99 -11.08 19.50
N GLU A 236 -26.01 -10.91 20.83
CA GLU A 236 -25.24 -11.73 21.78
C GLU A 236 -26.10 -12.10 22.98
N ASN A 237 -25.84 -13.24 23.64
CA ASN A 237 -26.66 -13.79 24.72
C ASN A 237 -25.97 -13.83 26.09
N GLY A 238 -24.85 -13.13 26.25
CA GLY A 238 -24.15 -13.04 27.53
C GLY A 238 -22.71 -12.61 27.46
N PRO A 239 -22.08 -12.34 28.60
CA PRO A 239 -20.70 -11.94 28.66
C PRO A 239 -19.73 -13.11 28.33
N PRO A 240 -18.51 -12.79 27.83
CA PRO A 240 -18.03 -11.45 27.54
C PRO A 240 -18.64 -10.87 26.26
N THR A 241 -19.15 -9.62 26.32
CA THR A 241 -19.84 -8.96 25.22
C THR A 241 -18.91 -8.16 24.32
N LEU A 242 -19.32 -7.94 23.06
CA LEU A 242 -18.62 -7.13 22.04
C LEU A 242 -19.18 -5.71 21.90
N THR A 243 -20.35 -5.45 22.50
CA THR A 243 -21.12 -4.21 22.25
C THR A 243 -20.97 -3.17 23.35
N SER A 244 -20.38 -3.51 24.49
CA SER A 244 -20.18 -2.55 25.59
C SER A 244 -19.00 -1.61 25.31
N SER A 245 -19.09 -0.36 25.79
CA SER A 245 -18.02 0.61 25.72
C SER A 245 -16.70 0.04 26.28
N ASN A 246 -15.59 0.30 25.57
CA ASN A 246 -14.25 -0.23 25.84
C ASN A 246 -14.11 -1.76 25.66
N ASN A 247 -15.08 -2.43 25.05
CA ASN A 247 -15.01 -3.85 24.78
C ASN A 247 -15.19 -4.17 23.29
N TYR A 248 -14.71 -3.30 22.43
CA TYR A 248 -14.73 -3.50 20.99
C TYR A 248 -13.53 -4.32 20.52
N PRO A 249 -13.68 -5.17 19.49
CA PRO A 249 -12.61 -6.03 19.00
C PRO A 249 -11.54 -5.23 18.28
N SER A 250 -10.29 -5.71 18.36
CA SER A 250 -9.13 -5.14 17.68
C SER A 250 -8.65 -5.95 16.48
N VAL A 251 -9.13 -7.17 16.30
CA VAL A 251 -8.81 -8.03 15.15
C VAL A 251 -10.05 -8.70 14.61
N VAL A 252 -10.05 -8.96 13.30
CA VAL A 252 -11.17 -9.60 12.59
C VAL A 252 -10.63 -10.50 11.48
N SER A 253 -11.31 -11.60 11.23
CA SER A 253 -11.05 -12.50 10.07
C SER A 253 -12.29 -13.31 9.76
N PHE A 254 -12.36 -13.90 8.57
CA PHE A 254 -13.29 -14.97 8.28
C PHE A 254 -12.59 -16.32 8.46
N PHE A 255 -13.29 -17.26 9.06
CA PHE A 255 -12.81 -18.63 9.18
C PHE A 255 -14.00 -19.61 9.16
N GLU A 256 -13.96 -20.59 8.27
CA GLU A 256 -15.01 -21.64 8.14
C GLU A 256 -16.44 -21.07 8.15
N GLN A 257 -16.71 -20.09 7.27
CA GLN A 257 -18.01 -19.41 7.12
C GLN A 257 -18.49 -18.66 8.37
N ARG A 258 -17.59 -18.34 9.30
CA ARG A 258 -17.87 -17.54 10.49
C ARG A 258 -17.08 -16.24 10.44
N LEU A 259 -17.67 -15.16 10.91
CA LEU A 259 -16.94 -13.93 11.22
C LEU A 259 -16.31 -14.11 12.61
N VAL A 260 -15.00 -13.92 12.69
CA VAL A 260 -14.23 -14.09 13.92
C VAL A 260 -13.69 -12.75 14.38
N PHE A 261 -14.02 -12.38 15.60
CA PHE A 261 -13.43 -11.24 16.29
C PHE A 261 -12.47 -11.68 17.38
N GLY A 262 -11.49 -10.86 17.70
CA GLY A 262 -10.59 -11.12 18.81
C GLY A 262 -10.07 -9.87 19.49
N ALA A 263 -9.60 -10.07 20.72
CA ALA A 263 -8.92 -9.08 21.53
C ALA A 263 -9.72 -7.80 21.75
N THR A 264 -10.48 -7.77 22.81
CA THR A 264 -11.02 -6.50 23.32
C THR A 264 -10.12 -5.95 24.44
N ASN A 265 -10.28 -4.69 24.82
CA ASN A 265 -9.51 -4.12 25.92
C ASN A 265 -9.73 -4.88 27.26
N ASN A 266 -10.94 -5.37 27.50
CA ASN A 266 -11.25 -6.13 28.73
C ASN A 266 -10.91 -7.62 28.61
N ASN A 267 -10.92 -8.17 27.39
CA ASN A 267 -10.71 -9.60 27.14
C ASN A 267 -9.68 -9.78 26.00
N PRO A 268 -8.40 -9.43 26.24
CA PRO A 268 -7.38 -9.36 25.16
C PRO A 268 -6.98 -10.73 24.58
N GLN A 269 -7.36 -11.83 25.23
CA GLN A 269 -7.03 -13.20 24.82
C GLN A 269 -8.26 -13.99 24.33
N THR A 270 -9.39 -13.34 24.14
CA THR A 270 -10.64 -13.98 23.78
C THR A 270 -10.95 -13.83 22.30
N LEU A 271 -11.47 -14.89 21.72
CA LEU A 271 -12.00 -14.98 20.35
C LEU A 271 -13.51 -15.18 20.41
N TRP A 272 -14.23 -14.51 19.53
CA TRP A 272 -15.68 -14.65 19.33
C TRP A 272 -15.91 -15.06 17.88
N PHE A 273 -16.63 -16.14 17.69
CA PHE A 273 -17.02 -16.66 16.37
C PHE A 273 -18.52 -16.47 16.21
N SER A 274 -18.94 -15.91 15.10
CA SER A 274 -20.34 -15.80 14.76
C SER A 274 -20.98 -17.18 14.53
N LYS A 275 -22.29 -17.24 14.52
CA LYS A 275 -23.03 -18.37 13.95
C LYS A 275 -22.62 -18.57 12.49
N ASN A 276 -22.62 -19.82 12.04
CA ASN A 276 -22.25 -20.16 10.65
C ASN A 276 -23.18 -19.44 9.65
N GLY A 277 -22.59 -18.66 8.74
CA GLY A 277 -23.31 -17.92 7.71
C GLY A 277 -24.11 -16.70 8.20
N ASP A 278 -24.18 -16.44 9.53
CA ASP A 278 -24.87 -15.28 10.11
C ASP A 278 -23.87 -14.41 10.91
N TYR A 279 -23.28 -13.44 10.23
CA TYR A 279 -22.15 -12.67 10.72
C TYR A 279 -22.49 -11.62 11.80
N GLY A 280 -23.78 -11.38 12.04
CA GLY A 280 -24.24 -10.53 13.13
C GLY A 280 -24.66 -11.30 14.40
N ASN A 281 -24.70 -12.63 14.34
CA ASN A 281 -25.23 -13.47 15.38
C ASN A 281 -24.11 -14.14 16.19
N PHE A 282 -23.97 -13.75 17.45
CA PHE A 282 -23.01 -14.24 18.42
C PHE A 282 -23.69 -14.96 19.61
N HIS A 283 -24.90 -15.49 19.40
CA HIS A 283 -25.57 -16.33 20.38
C HIS A 283 -24.86 -17.67 20.51
N THR A 284 -24.22 -17.88 21.65
CA THR A 284 -23.50 -19.11 21.96
C THR A 284 -24.48 -20.24 22.28
N GLY A 285 -24.13 -21.45 21.87
CA GLY A 285 -24.91 -22.67 22.09
C GLY A 285 -24.04 -23.91 22.01
N THR A 286 -24.69 -25.07 21.78
CA THR A 286 -24.04 -26.39 21.72
C THR A 286 -24.19 -27.08 20.37
N ASN A 287 -24.99 -26.53 19.45
CA ASN A 287 -25.11 -27.06 18.10
C ASN A 287 -23.87 -26.71 17.29
N ASP A 288 -23.58 -27.50 16.27
CA ASP A 288 -22.35 -27.32 15.46
C ASP A 288 -22.30 -25.97 14.72
N ASP A 289 -23.44 -25.39 14.37
CA ASP A 289 -23.59 -24.10 13.72
C ASP A 289 -23.67 -22.89 14.67
N ASP A 290 -23.83 -23.11 15.97
CA ASP A 290 -23.94 -22.03 16.97
C ASP A 290 -22.62 -21.23 17.09
N ALA A 291 -22.77 -19.99 17.53
CA ALA A 291 -21.63 -19.13 17.87
C ALA A 291 -20.85 -19.71 19.05
N LEU A 292 -19.57 -19.41 19.12
CA LEU A 292 -18.72 -19.85 20.21
C LEU A 292 -17.75 -18.73 20.68
N ILE A 293 -17.38 -18.82 21.94
CA ILE A 293 -16.40 -17.93 22.55
C ILE A 293 -15.27 -18.80 23.12
N TYR A 294 -14.02 -18.44 22.82
CA TYR A 294 -12.86 -19.16 23.30
C TYR A 294 -11.82 -18.19 23.88
N THR A 295 -11.43 -18.41 25.14
CA THR A 295 -10.36 -17.62 25.78
C THR A 295 -9.07 -18.44 25.88
N ILE A 296 -7.99 -17.91 25.34
CA ILE A 296 -6.67 -18.54 25.37
C ILE A 296 -6.13 -18.47 26.79
N ALA A 297 -5.96 -19.63 27.42
CA ALA A 297 -5.30 -19.71 28.72
C ALA A 297 -3.78 -19.67 28.54
N SER A 298 -3.12 -18.67 29.11
CA SER A 298 -1.66 -18.57 29.10
C SER A 298 -1.15 -18.01 30.42
N ASN A 299 0.14 -18.23 30.71
CA ASN A 299 0.78 -17.76 31.96
C ASN A 299 0.88 -16.24 32.09
N GLN A 300 0.65 -15.51 30.99
CA GLN A 300 0.69 -14.05 30.92
C GLN A 300 -0.46 -13.57 30.05
N VAL A 301 -0.94 -12.35 30.27
CA VAL A 301 -1.90 -11.72 29.39
C VAL A 301 -1.20 -11.33 28.10
N ASN A 302 -1.47 -12.07 27.04
CA ASN A 302 -0.91 -11.89 25.72
C ASN A 302 -2.01 -11.48 24.73
N ALA A 303 -2.19 -10.19 24.50
CA ALA A 303 -3.21 -9.69 23.61
C ALA A 303 -3.03 -10.28 22.19
N ILE A 304 -4.14 -10.73 21.59
CA ILE A 304 -4.19 -11.15 20.19
C ILE A 304 -3.93 -9.93 19.32
N ARG A 305 -3.07 -10.07 18.31
CA ARG A 305 -2.61 -9.00 17.43
C ARG A 305 -3.02 -9.18 15.98
N PHE A 306 -3.15 -10.44 15.53
CA PHE A 306 -3.68 -10.76 14.22
C PHE A 306 -4.36 -12.12 14.20
N LEU A 307 -5.21 -12.31 13.20
CA LEU A 307 -5.79 -13.59 12.80
C LEU A 307 -5.42 -13.84 11.33
N SER A 308 -5.00 -15.04 11.00
CA SER A 308 -4.70 -15.44 9.62
C SER A 308 -5.35 -16.80 9.37
N ALA A 309 -6.35 -16.80 8.49
CA ALA A 309 -7.14 -17.99 8.17
C ALA A 309 -6.59 -18.68 6.93
N THR A 310 -6.19 -19.92 7.09
CA THR A 310 -5.84 -20.86 6.00
C THR A 310 -6.66 -22.14 6.21
N ARG A 311 -6.06 -23.32 6.14
CA ARG A 311 -6.69 -24.57 6.60
C ARG A 311 -6.97 -24.55 8.12
N VAL A 312 -6.26 -23.74 8.85
CA VAL A 312 -6.38 -23.53 10.29
C VAL A 312 -6.43 -22.02 10.55
N LEU A 313 -6.88 -21.63 11.74
CA LEU A 313 -6.80 -20.23 12.16
C LEU A 313 -5.50 -20.01 12.96
N THR A 314 -4.57 -19.31 12.36
CA THR A 314 -3.37 -18.83 13.06
C THR A 314 -3.71 -17.61 13.89
N VAL A 315 -3.38 -17.66 15.18
CA VAL A 315 -3.64 -16.58 16.13
C VAL A 315 -2.30 -16.05 16.63
N GLY A 316 -1.92 -14.88 16.16
CA GLY A 316 -0.71 -14.19 16.62
C GLY A 316 -0.99 -13.35 17.85
N THR A 317 -0.21 -13.56 18.93
CA THR A 317 -0.34 -12.78 20.17
C THR A 317 0.95 -12.05 20.52
N SER A 318 0.89 -11.10 21.43
CA SER A 318 2.09 -10.39 21.90
C SER A 318 3.17 -11.29 22.53
N GLY A 319 2.83 -12.52 22.92
CA GLY A 319 3.74 -13.45 23.60
C GLY A 319 3.88 -14.83 22.95
N GLY A 320 3.36 -15.01 21.75
CA GLY A 320 3.53 -16.26 21.00
C GLY A 320 2.44 -16.48 19.96
N GLU A 321 2.65 -17.50 19.14
CA GLU A 321 1.78 -17.87 18.03
C GLU A 321 1.07 -19.19 18.35
N TYR A 322 -0.24 -19.17 18.10
CA TYR A 322 -1.15 -20.28 18.36
C TYR A 322 -1.83 -20.70 17.05
N VAL A 323 -2.24 -21.95 17.01
CA VAL A 323 -3.09 -22.49 15.94
C VAL A 323 -4.37 -22.99 16.56
N LEU A 324 -5.49 -22.54 16.02
CA LEU A 324 -6.82 -23.01 16.34
C LEU A 324 -7.32 -23.93 15.22
N THR A 325 -7.80 -25.09 15.61
CA THR A 325 -8.31 -26.16 14.75
C THR A 325 -9.41 -26.93 15.46
N SER A 326 -9.90 -27.99 14.85
CA SER A 326 -10.84 -28.93 15.43
C SER A 326 -10.11 -30.17 16.00
N THR A 327 -10.70 -30.81 17.00
CA THR A 327 -10.19 -32.05 17.60
C THR A 327 -10.34 -33.30 16.74
N ASN A 328 -11.19 -33.25 15.69
CA ASN A 328 -11.59 -34.41 14.88
C ASN A 328 -11.37 -34.23 13.37
N ASP A 329 -10.45 -33.34 12.95
CA ASP A 329 -10.20 -32.96 11.55
C ASP A 329 -11.46 -32.44 10.78
N GLY A 330 -12.55 -32.21 11.49
CA GLY A 330 -13.78 -31.59 10.97
C GLY A 330 -13.79 -30.07 11.19
N PRO A 331 -14.92 -29.42 10.94
CA PRO A 331 -15.05 -27.99 11.19
C PRO A 331 -14.95 -27.63 12.68
N VAL A 332 -14.58 -26.40 12.95
CA VAL A 332 -14.54 -25.85 14.30
C VAL A 332 -15.99 -25.60 14.78
N THR A 333 -16.35 -26.24 15.90
CA THR A 333 -17.67 -26.12 16.53
C THR A 333 -17.50 -25.79 18.02
N PRO A 334 -18.58 -25.44 18.74
CA PRO A 334 -18.51 -25.18 20.18
C PRO A 334 -17.89 -26.32 21.00
N THR A 335 -17.98 -27.57 20.52
CA THR A 335 -17.53 -28.77 21.23
C THR A 335 -16.21 -29.34 20.73
N THR A 336 -15.73 -28.92 19.53
CA THR A 336 -14.51 -29.48 18.92
C THR A 336 -13.33 -28.52 18.87
N THR A 337 -13.51 -27.27 19.31
CA THR A 337 -12.47 -26.24 19.23
C THR A 337 -11.22 -26.63 20.04
N LEU A 338 -10.06 -26.58 19.39
CA LEU A 338 -8.77 -26.86 19.98
C LEU A 338 -7.77 -25.75 19.59
N ILE A 339 -7.11 -25.15 20.59
CA ILE A 339 -6.04 -24.20 20.36
C ILE A 339 -4.74 -24.68 21.00
N ARG A 340 -3.63 -24.58 20.26
CA ARG A 340 -2.29 -24.97 20.73
C ARG A 340 -1.29 -23.88 20.44
N LYS A 341 -0.35 -23.67 21.38
CA LYS A 341 0.79 -22.78 21.20
C LYS A 341 1.93 -23.53 20.49
N TYR A 342 2.50 -22.89 19.46
CA TYR A 342 3.60 -23.47 18.69
C TYR A 342 4.90 -22.68 18.78
N SER A 343 4.85 -21.37 19.04
CA SER A 343 6.06 -20.57 19.20
C SER A 343 5.91 -19.48 20.26
N ASN A 344 7.03 -18.87 20.67
CA ASN A 344 7.11 -17.87 21.74
C ASN A 344 7.72 -16.54 21.26
N TYR A 345 7.68 -16.24 19.95
CA TYR A 345 8.32 -15.04 19.42
C TYR A 345 7.50 -13.78 19.71
N GLY A 346 6.19 -13.90 19.70
CA GLY A 346 5.25 -12.80 19.81
C GLY A 346 5.23 -11.90 18.57
N THR A 347 4.08 -11.27 18.32
CA THR A 347 3.85 -10.50 17.11
C THR A 347 3.66 -9.01 17.39
N ALA A 348 4.03 -8.17 16.41
CA ALA A 348 3.68 -6.76 16.38
C ALA A 348 2.21 -6.59 15.98
N GLN A 349 1.65 -5.41 16.23
CA GLN A 349 0.31 -5.05 15.78
C GLN A 349 0.36 -4.56 14.32
N ILE A 350 0.68 -5.49 13.41
CA ILE A 350 0.79 -5.27 11.97
C ILE A 350 0.06 -6.40 11.30
N GLU A 351 -0.68 -6.09 10.23
CA GLU A 351 -1.38 -7.08 9.42
C GLU A 351 -0.38 -8.08 8.84
N PRO A 352 -0.55 -9.39 9.04
CA PRO A 352 0.27 -10.39 8.38
C PRO A 352 -0.10 -10.48 6.89
N VAL A 353 0.80 -11.02 6.08
CA VAL A 353 0.50 -11.35 4.69
C VAL A 353 0.53 -12.86 4.49
N GLN A 354 -0.39 -13.36 3.68
CA GLN A 354 -0.43 -14.75 3.27
C GLN A 354 0.29 -14.89 1.93
N VAL A 355 1.24 -15.80 1.86
CA VAL A 355 1.94 -16.16 0.63
C VAL A 355 1.80 -17.65 0.45
N ALA A 356 1.04 -18.08 -0.55
CA ALA A 356 0.68 -19.48 -0.75
C ALA A 356 0.10 -20.12 0.54
N ASP A 357 0.79 -21.09 1.13
CA ASP A 357 0.35 -21.85 2.31
C ASP A 357 0.95 -21.33 3.64
N VAL A 358 1.72 -20.23 3.59
CA VAL A 358 2.40 -19.68 4.77
C VAL A 358 1.88 -18.29 5.15
N THR A 359 2.01 -17.95 6.42
CA THR A 359 1.74 -16.62 6.94
C THR A 359 3.05 -15.93 7.29
N LEU A 360 3.35 -14.82 6.65
CA LEU A 360 4.46 -13.96 7.03
C LEU A 360 3.98 -12.90 8.02
N PHE A 361 4.62 -12.82 9.17
CA PHE A 361 4.25 -11.87 10.20
C PHE A 361 5.46 -11.14 10.79
N VAL A 362 5.23 -9.94 11.29
CA VAL A 362 6.27 -9.14 11.95
C VAL A 362 6.35 -9.51 13.42
N GLN A 363 7.54 -9.90 13.87
CA GLN A 363 7.81 -10.20 15.27
C GLN A 363 7.65 -8.95 16.15
N ARG A 364 7.30 -9.12 17.43
CA ARG A 364 7.01 -8.07 18.42
C ARG A 364 7.97 -6.87 18.40
N GLY A 365 9.25 -7.07 18.15
CA GLY A 365 10.24 -6.01 18.06
C GLY A 365 10.26 -5.24 16.73
N LYS A 366 9.34 -5.51 15.83
CA LYS A 366 9.16 -4.88 14.49
C LYS A 366 10.33 -5.04 13.51
N ARG A 367 11.45 -5.65 13.90
CA ARG A 367 12.68 -5.77 13.08
C ARG A 367 12.83 -7.10 12.35
N LYS A 368 11.90 -8.05 12.56
CA LYS A 368 12.00 -9.39 12.00
C LYS A 368 10.70 -9.81 11.37
N ILE A 369 10.77 -10.34 10.16
CA ILE A 369 9.67 -11.07 9.52
C ILE A 369 9.90 -12.56 9.74
N ARG A 370 8.85 -13.24 10.17
CA ARG A 370 8.86 -14.68 10.37
C ARG A 370 7.86 -15.36 9.45
N GLU A 371 8.26 -16.52 8.95
CA GLU A 371 7.45 -17.41 8.15
C GLU A 371 6.75 -18.43 9.05
N PHE A 372 5.46 -18.29 9.32
CA PHE A 372 4.72 -19.29 10.07
C PHE A 372 4.17 -20.36 9.14
N LYS A 373 4.71 -21.57 9.27
CA LYS A 373 4.42 -22.68 8.36
C LYS A 373 4.25 -24.00 9.09
N PHE A 374 3.44 -24.87 8.50
CA PHE A 374 3.35 -26.27 8.92
C PHE A 374 4.61 -27.04 8.55
N VAL A 375 5.17 -27.75 9.52
CA VAL A 375 6.28 -28.68 9.32
C VAL A 375 5.79 -30.07 9.68
N GLY A 376 5.53 -30.89 8.66
CA GLY A 376 5.12 -32.27 8.83
C GLY A 376 6.31 -33.13 9.25
N ASP A 377 6.40 -33.48 10.55
CA ASP A 377 7.23 -34.58 11.03
C ASP A 377 6.30 -35.69 11.56
N VAL A 378 6.64 -36.94 11.27
CA VAL A 378 5.84 -38.12 11.64
C VAL A 378 5.65 -38.25 13.16
N ASN A 379 6.53 -37.63 13.95
CA ASN A 379 6.51 -37.72 15.40
C ASN A 379 6.11 -36.42 16.13
N THR A 380 6.24 -35.28 15.50
CA THR A 380 6.04 -33.95 16.13
C THR A 380 5.34 -32.94 15.25
N GLY A 381 4.56 -33.39 14.26
CA GLY A 381 3.88 -32.50 13.30
C GLY A 381 3.41 -31.21 13.97
N GLY A 382 3.90 -30.07 13.49
CA GLY A 382 3.70 -28.80 14.15
C GLY A 382 4.02 -27.62 13.23
N TYR A 383 4.04 -26.44 13.82
CA TYR A 383 4.36 -25.20 13.10
C TYR A 383 5.72 -24.67 13.54
N SER A 384 6.45 -24.12 12.61
CA SER A 384 7.71 -23.41 12.84
C SER A 384 7.62 -21.97 12.39
N ALA A 385 8.50 -21.10 12.91
CA ALA A 385 8.53 -19.68 12.55
C ALA A 385 9.98 -19.21 12.29
N PRO A 386 10.65 -19.69 11.22
CA PRO A 386 11.99 -19.24 10.86
C PRO A 386 12.02 -17.74 10.55
N ASP A 387 13.21 -17.15 10.71
CA ASP A 387 13.47 -15.72 10.54
C ASP A 387 13.90 -15.42 9.10
N MET A 388 13.08 -14.70 8.35
CA MET A 388 13.32 -14.31 6.95
C MET A 388 14.25 -13.08 6.82
N THR A 389 14.61 -12.45 7.93
CA THR A 389 15.50 -11.27 7.96
C THR A 389 16.92 -11.60 8.43
N ILE A 390 17.22 -12.86 8.72
CA ILE A 390 18.47 -13.25 9.40
C ILE A 390 19.75 -12.88 8.63
N LEU A 391 19.68 -12.90 7.30
CA LEU A 391 20.82 -12.53 6.45
C LEU A 391 20.84 -11.03 6.12
N ALA A 392 19.75 -10.30 6.35
CA ALA A 392 19.55 -8.91 5.96
C ALA A 392 19.01 -8.03 7.10
N GLU A 393 19.40 -8.30 8.33
CA GLU A 393 18.86 -7.65 9.54
C GLU A 393 18.99 -6.13 9.56
N HIS A 394 19.97 -5.57 8.85
CA HIS A 394 20.22 -4.14 8.73
C HIS A 394 19.15 -3.43 7.85
N VAL A 395 18.58 -4.13 6.87
CA VAL A 395 17.57 -3.57 5.97
C VAL A 395 16.30 -3.19 6.74
N THR A 396 15.94 -3.97 7.75
CA THR A 396 14.76 -3.76 8.61
C THR A 396 15.09 -2.98 9.90
N GLU A 397 16.28 -2.36 9.99
CA GLU A 397 16.62 -1.50 11.12
C GLU A 397 15.70 -0.28 11.18
N GLY A 398 15.20 0.05 12.38
CA GLY A 398 14.13 1.05 12.56
C GLY A 398 12.76 0.41 12.74
N GLY A 399 12.50 -0.72 12.11
CA GLY A 399 11.26 -1.48 12.27
C GLY A 399 10.30 -1.32 11.10
N ILE A 400 9.49 -2.34 10.87
CA ILE A 400 8.44 -2.40 9.85
C ILE A 400 7.14 -1.88 10.46
N VAL A 401 6.38 -1.10 9.71
CA VAL A 401 5.09 -0.52 10.14
C VAL A 401 3.90 -1.00 9.32
N GLN A 402 4.12 -1.43 8.07
CA GLN A 402 3.08 -1.99 7.21
C GLN A 402 3.68 -2.99 6.24
N MET A 403 2.88 -3.98 5.81
CA MET A 403 3.21 -4.94 4.76
C MET A 403 2.07 -5.05 3.77
N ALA A 404 2.40 -5.35 2.51
CA ALA A 404 1.46 -5.72 1.45
C ALA A 404 2.13 -6.75 0.53
N PHE A 405 1.35 -7.64 -0.06
CA PHE A 405 1.88 -8.70 -0.92
C PHE A 405 1.44 -8.51 -2.36
N GLN A 406 2.41 -8.42 -3.26
CA GLN A 406 2.24 -8.44 -4.71
C GLN A 406 2.61 -9.83 -5.20
N GLN A 407 1.65 -10.58 -5.68
CA GLN A 407 1.85 -11.95 -6.12
C GLN A 407 2.55 -12.02 -7.48
N GLU A 408 2.06 -11.23 -8.42
CA GLU A 408 2.59 -11.19 -9.78
C GLU A 408 3.31 -9.86 -10.05
N PRO A 409 4.45 -9.87 -10.79
CA PRO A 409 5.06 -11.01 -11.49
C PRO A 409 6.03 -11.81 -10.60
N ASP A 410 6.67 -11.20 -9.62
CA ASP A 410 7.88 -11.73 -8.96
C ASP A 410 7.68 -12.15 -7.50
N SER A 411 6.44 -12.17 -6.99
CA SER A 411 6.13 -12.55 -5.61
C SER A 411 6.89 -11.70 -4.58
N VAL A 412 6.55 -10.42 -4.50
CA VAL A 412 7.23 -9.45 -3.63
C VAL A 412 6.36 -9.08 -2.43
N VAL A 413 6.89 -9.23 -1.23
CA VAL A 413 6.31 -8.66 -0.01
C VAL A 413 6.89 -7.26 0.19
N TRP A 414 6.07 -6.25 -0.06
CA TRP A 414 6.41 -4.86 0.16
C TRP A 414 6.24 -4.50 1.62
N CYS A 415 7.19 -3.74 2.16
CA CYS A 415 7.17 -3.30 3.56
C CYS A 415 7.49 -1.82 3.65
N VAL A 416 6.80 -1.11 4.52
CA VAL A 416 7.15 0.26 4.89
C VAL A 416 7.96 0.20 6.18
N ARG A 417 9.14 0.81 6.17
CA ARG A 417 9.96 1.00 7.37
C ARG A 417 9.54 2.27 8.11
N ASP A 418 9.80 2.35 9.41
CA ASP A 418 9.36 3.47 10.27
C ASP A 418 9.87 4.86 9.80
N ASP A 419 11.00 4.90 9.11
CA ASP A 419 11.55 6.11 8.48
C ASP A 419 10.93 6.44 7.10
N GLY A 420 10.01 5.62 6.62
CA GLY A 420 9.35 5.77 5.32
C GLY A 420 10.12 5.21 4.13
N THR A 421 11.21 4.46 4.36
CA THR A 421 11.86 3.71 3.28
C THR A 421 10.96 2.54 2.85
N LEU A 422 10.73 2.41 1.55
CA LEU A 422 10.06 1.24 0.98
C LEU A 422 11.07 0.09 0.87
N LEU A 423 10.70 -1.06 1.42
CA LEU A 423 11.48 -2.29 1.32
C LEU A 423 10.72 -3.31 0.49
N GLY A 424 11.44 -4.15 -0.25
CA GLY A 424 10.88 -5.32 -0.89
C GLY A 424 11.58 -6.60 -0.42
N LEU A 425 10.81 -7.65 -0.29
CA LEU A 425 11.28 -9.00 -0.06
C LEU A 425 10.75 -9.87 -1.18
N THR A 426 11.59 -10.18 -2.19
CA THR A 426 11.25 -11.22 -3.15
C THR A 426 11.28 -12.56 -2.44
N TYR A 427 10.14 -13.24 -2.43
CA TYR A 427 9.95 -14.44 -1.65
C TYR A 427 9.34 -15.57 -2.49
N ARG A 428 10.15 -16.58 -2.78
CA ARG A 428 9.76 -17.85 -3.43
C ARG A 428 10.42 -19.00 -2.69
N ARG A 429 9.61 -19.68 -1.88
CA ARG A 429 10.11 -20.71 -0.98
C ARG A 429 10.61 -21.95 -1.69
N GLU A 430 9.92 -22.39 -2.71
CA GLU A 430 10.27 -23.59 -3.47
C GLU A 430 11.64 -23.43 -4.16
N GLU A 431 11.98 -22.23 -4.57
CA GLU A 431 13.26 -21.89 -5.22
C GLU A 431 14.29 -21.36 -4.23
N GLU A 432 14.00 -21.37 -2.92
CA GLU A 432 14.86 -20.85 -1.84
C GLU A 432 15.24 -19.36 -1.99
N VAL A 433 14.37 -18.57 -2.64
CA VAL A 433 14.57 -17.14 -2.82
C VAL A 433 14.02 -16.40 -1.60
N VAL A 434 14.91 -15.70 -0.90
CA VAL A 434 14.60 -14.78 0.22
C VAL A 434 15.50 -13.57 0.04
N ALA A 435 15.09 -12.65 -0.83
CA ALA A 435 15.94 -11.57 -1.32
C ALA A 435 15.39 -10.20 -0.90
N TRP A 436 16.11 -9.55 0.00
CA TRP A 436 15.80 -8.19 0.44
C TRP A 436 16.40 -7.14 -0.49
N HIS A 437 15.63 -6.09 -0.73
CA HIS A 437 16.03 -4.90 -1.47
C HIS A 437 15.35 -3.66 -0.89
N LYS A 438 15.96 -2.50 -1.07
CA LYS A 438 15.46 -1.23 -0.55
C LYS A 438 15.20 -0.23 -1.67
N HIS A 439 14.22 0.66 -1.46
CA HIS A 439 13.80 1.63 -2.45
C HIS A 439 13.71 3.01 -1.84
N VAL A 440 14.40 3.95 -2.49
CA VAL A 440 14.34 5.38 -2.20
C VAL A 440 13.50 6.02 -3.29
N ILE A 441 12.33 6.53 -2.90
CA ILE A 441 11.41 7.17 -3.84
C ILE A 441 11.91 8.57 -4.17
N GLY A 442 11.83 8.97 -5.44
CA GLY A 442 12.28 10.26 -5.94
C GLY A 442 11.58 11.45 -5.29
N GLY A 443 12.27 12.59 -5.28
CA GLY A 443 11.86 13.78 -4.54
C GLY A 443 12.35 13.77 -3.09
N THR A 444 12.07 14.84 -2.34
CA THR A 444 12.56 15.04 -0.97
C THR A 444 11.44 15.43 -0.01
N PHE A 445 11.62 15.10 1.27
CA PHE A 445 10.82 15.63 2.35
C PHE A 445 11.73 16.31 3.39
N SER A 446 11.54 17.62 3.59
CA SER A 446 12.43 18.44 4.41
C SER A 446 13.89 18.33 3.90
N SER A 447 14.81 17.86 4.70
CA SER A 447 16.23 17.64 4.32
C SER A 447 16.55 16.17 3.98
N GLY A 448 15.56 15.30 3.97
CA GLY A 448 15.69 13.84 3.73
C GLY A 448 15.03 13.40 2.43
N GLN A 449 14.99 12.09 2.24
CA GLN A 449 14.29 11.44 1.13
C GLN A 449 12.77 11.59 1.26
N ALA A 450 12.04 11.38 0.17
CA ALA A 450 10.59 11.22 0.19
C ALA A 450 10.20 10.05 1.11
N VAL A 451 9.04 10.17 1.78
CA VAL A 451 8.61 9.24 2.82
C VAL A 451 7.38 8.47 2.37
N VAL A 452 7.49 7.16 2.22
CA VAL A 452 6.32 6.30 2.02
C VAL A 452 5.60 6.12 3.36
N GLU A 453 4.32 6.48 3.42
CA GLU A 453 3.54 6.44 4.66
C GLU A 453 2.52 5.30 4.69
N SER A 454 2.02 4.85 3.55
CA SER A 454 1.10 3.70 3.43
C SER A 454 1.27 3.00 2.09
N ILE A 455 1.00 1.69 2.06
CA ILE A 455 1.00 0.87 0.84
C ILE A 455 -0.24 -0.03 0.80
N ALA A 456 -0.67 -0.37 -0.41
CA ALA A 456 -1.70 -1.38 -0.65
C ALA A 456 -1.46 -2.04 -2.00
N THR A 457 -1.81 -3.30 -2.13
CA THR A 457 -1.73 -4.05 -3.39
C THR A 457 -3.13 -4.44 -3.85
N LEU A 458 -3.35 -4.37 -5.16
CA LEU A 458 -4.56 -4.87 -5.80
C LEU A 458 -4.18 -5.91 -6.84
N PRO A 459 -4.82 -7.09 -6.81
CA PRO A 459 -4.66 -8.06 -7.90
C PRO A 459 -5.34 -7.54 -9.16
N THR A 460 -4.76 -7.87 -10.32
CA THR A 460 -5.34 -7.60 -11.64
C THR A 460 -5.59 -8.90 -12.39
N ASP A 461 -6.40 -8.82 -13.44
CA ASP A 461 -6.62 -9.91 -14.38
C ASP A 461 -5.80 -9.75 -15.68
N THR A 462 -4.92 -8.75 -15.75
CA THR A 462 -4.19 -8.34 -16.95
C THR A 462 -2.68 -8.58 -16.93
N GLY A 463 -2.16 -9.21 -15.87
CA GLY A 463 -0.75 -9.61 -15.81
C GLY A 463 -0.05 -9.32 -14.50
N GLU A 464 0.17 -8.06 -14.14
CA GLU A 464 0.87 -7.69 -12.90
C GLU A 464 -0.10 -7.14 -11.86
N ASP A 465 0.08 -7.52 -10.59
CA ASP A 465 -0.62 -6.89 -9.48
C ASP A 465 -0.11 -5.47 -9.27
N GLU A 466 -0.98 -4.57 -8.87
CA GLU A 466 -0.68 -3.16 -8.72
C GLU A 466 -0.27 -2.82 -7.28
N LEU A 467 0.84 -2.10 -7.12
CA LEU A 467 1.27 -1.53 -5.85
C LEU A 467 0.94 -0.03 -5.79
N PHE A 468 0.06 0.34 -4.88
CA PHE A 468 -0.28 1.73 -4.55
C PHE A 468 0.45 2.18 -3.29
N MET A 469 0.80 3.46 -3.24
CA MET A 469 1.47 4.04 -2.08
C MET A 469 1.07 5.49 -1.84
N ILE A 470 1.11 5.94 -0.60
CA ILE A 470 1.07 7.35 -0.24
C ILE A 470 2.49 7.80 0.01
N VAL A 471 2.93 8.79 -0.74
CA VAL A 471 4.28 9.36 -0.64
C VAL A 471 4.21 10.81 -0.19
N LYS A 472 4.89 11.10 0.92
CA LYS A 472 5.01 12.45 1.47
C LYS A 472 6.27 13.14 0.95
N ARG A 473 6.11 14.35 0.44
CA ARG A 473 7.20 15.21 -0.09
C ARG A 473 7.02 16.65 0.36
N THR A 474 8.08 17.41 0.20
CA THR A 474 8.03 18.88 0.19
C THR A 474 8.03 19.33 -1.26
N ILE A 475 6.95 19.91 -1.73
CA ILE A 475 6.78 20.45 -3.09
C ILE A 475 6.53 21.96 -2.97
N ASN A 476 7.30 22.75 -3.66
CA ASN A 476 7.20 24.22 -3.59
C ASN A 476 7.13 24.73 -2.12
N SER A 477 7.97 24.16 -1.26
CA SER A 477 8.06 24.46 0.17
C SER A 477 6.82 24.06 1.02
N VAL A 478 5.87 23.32 0.45
CA VAL A 478 4.66 22.83 1.14
C VAL A 478 4.74 21.31 1.29
N THR A 479 4.31 20.80 2.43
CA THR A 479 4.15 19.35 2.62
C THR A 479 3.00 18.85 1.78
N LYS A 480 3.27 17.90 0.91
CA LYS A 480 2.29 17.22 0.06
C LYS A 480 2.33 15.72 0.26
N ARG A 481 1.17 15.07 0.11
CA ARG A 481 1.00 13.63 0.18
C ARG A 481 0.22 13.16 -1.04
N TYR A 482 0.90 12.38 -1.87
CA TYR A 482 0.36 11.92 -3.15
C TYR A 482 0.10 10.42 -3.12
N ILE A 483 -1.01 10.00 -3.70
CA ILE A 483 -1.28 8.61 -4.03
C ILE A 483 -0.60 8.32 -5.35
N GLU A 484 0.27 7.33 -5.34
CA GLU A 484 1.06 6.91 -6.49
C GLU A 484 0.92 5.42 -6.70
N LYS A 485 1.01 5.00 -7.94
CA LYS A 485 1.02 3.60 -8.35
C LYS A 485 2.35 3.25 -9.00
N MET A 486 2.99 2.17 -8.57
CA MET A 486 4.16 1.63 -9.27
C MET A 486 3.74 1.14 -10.66
N LYS A 487 4.49 1.53 -11.68
CA LYS A 487 4.23 1.09 -13.06
C LYS A 487 4.63 -0.37 -13.26
N VAL A 488 4.22 -0.94 -14.38
CA VAL A 488 4.54 -2.32 -14.73
C VAL A 488 6.04 -2.56 -14.88
N PHE A 489 6.51 -3.72 -14.48
CA PHE A 489 7.91 -4.13 -14.61
C PHE A 489 8.28 -4.41 -16.06
N ASP A 490 7.39 -5.04 -16.79
CA ASP A 490 7.58 -5.33 -18.22
C ASP A 490 6.88 -4.27 -19.08
N PHE A 491 7.66 -3.34 -19.64
CA PHE A 491 7.20 -2.33 -20.59
C PHE A 491 7.35 -2.79 -22.07
N GLY A 492 7.68 -4.06 -22.29
CA GLY A 492 7.89 -4.65 -23.63
C GLY A 492 9.17 -4.18 -24.31
N ASP A 493 9.18 -4.26 -25.65
CA ASP A 493 10.34 -3.89 -26.47
C ASP A 493 10.38 -2.41 -26.89
N ASP A 494 9.39 -1.60 -26.48
CA ASP A 494 9.28 -0.19 -26.85
C ASP A 494 9.80 0.72 -25.73
N ALA A 495 11.06 1.12 -25.82
CA ALA A 495 11.68 2.06 -24.86
C ALA A 495 10.94 3.41 -24.73
N THR A 496 10.06 3.76 -25.67
CA THR A 496 9.27 5.00 -25.61
C THR A 496 8.16 4.94 -24.56
N THR A 497 7.83 3.74 -24.07
CA THR A 497 6.83 3.49 -23.03
C THR A 497 7.44 3.23 -21.66
N ALA A 498 8.77 3.15 -21.57
CA ALA A 498 9.48 2.96 -20.31
C ALA A 498 9.19 4.09 -19.32
N PHE A 499 8.97 3.73 -18.04
CA PHE A 499 8.59 4.69 -17.01
C PHE A 499 9.51 4.54 -15.79
N PHE A 500 10.56 5.35 -15.73
CA PHE A 500 11.59 5.31 -14.69
C PHE A 500 11.75 6.66 -13.96
N VAL A 501 10.62 7.29 -13.67
CA VAL A 501 10.51 8.51 -12.86
C VAL A 501 9.45 8.33 -11.79
N ASP A 502 9.56 9.00 -10.66
CA ASP A 502 8.61 8.93 -9.56
C ASP A 502 7.69 10.15 -9.53
N SER A 503 6.47 9.98 -8.99
CA SER A 503 5.39 10.99 -9.03
C SER A 503 5.17 11.53 -10.44
N GLY A 504 5.41 10.68 -11.43
CA GLY A 504 5.46 11.08 -12.82
C GLY A 504 4.14 11.00 -13.53
N LEU A 505 4.11 11.62 -14.73
CA LEU A 505 3.02 11.49 -15.70
C LEU A 505 3.59 11.09 -17.06
N SER A 506 2.75 10.42 -17.85
CA SER A 506 3.07 10.04 -19.23
C SER A 506 2.30 10.93 -20.21
N TYR A 507 2.96 11.23 -21.33
CA TYR A 507 2.34 11.88 -22.50
C TYR A 507 2.35 10.93 -23.70
N SER A 508 1.25 10.86 -24.41
CA SER A 508 1.15 10.18 -25.70
C SER A 508 0.19 10.97 -26.62
N GLY A 509 0.72 11.59 -27.67
CA GLY A 509 -0.07 12.47 -28.51
C GLY A 509 0.69 13.02 -29.71
N SER A 510 0.20 14.12 -30.25
CA SER A 510 0.88 14.84 -31.34
C SER A 510 2.24 15.36 -30.90
N ALA A 511 3.20 15.44 -31.83
CA ALA A 511 4.52 15.99 -31.54
C ALA A 511 4.43 17.40 -30.93
N THR A 512 4.96 17.56 -29.73
CA THR A 512 4.94 18.83 -28.99
C THR A 512 6.26 19.05 -28.26
N THR A 513 6.62 20.31 -28.04
CA THR A 513 7.68 20.73 -27.13
C THR A 513 7.14 21.21 -25.79
N THR A 514 5.81 21.31 -25.60
CA THR A 514 5.23 21.75 -24.34
C THR A 514 4.44 20.60 -23.72
N LEU A 515 4.80 20.23 -22.50
CA LEU A 515 4.06 19.26 -21.67
C LEU A 515 3.40 20.02 -20.52
N SER A 516 2.13 19.74 -20.26
CA SER A 516 1.32 20.36 -19.20
C SER A 516 0.70 19.30 -18.29
N GLY A 517 0.02 19.72 -17.22
CA GLY A 517 -0.60 18.81 -16.24
C GLY A 517 0.28 18.51 -15.03
N LEU A 518 1.48 19.08 -14.97
CA LEU A 518 2.48 18.85 -13.91
C LEU A 518 2.29 19.75 -12.68
N TYR A 519 1.08 20.23 -12.43
CA TYR A 519 0.78 21.17 -11.33
C TYR A 519 1.15 20.64 -9.95
N HIS A 520 1.09 19.33 -9.75
CA HIS A 520 1.47 18.67 -8.49
C HIS A 520 2.99 18.74 -8.22
N LEU A 521 3.80 19.07 -9.22
CA LEU A 521 5.28 19.20 -9.16
C LEU A 521 5.74 20.63 -9.41
N GLU A 522 4.88 21.64 -9.18
CA GLU A 522 5.21 23.05 -9.41
C GLU A 522 6.51 23.47 -8.70
N GLY A 523 7.42 24.10 -9.45
CA GLY A 523 8.70 24.57 -8.96
C GLY A 523 9.80 23.50 -8.86
N GLU A 524 9.48 22.22 -9.12
CA GLU A 524 10.44 21.12 -9.03
C GLU A 524 11.17 20.90 -10.35
N THR A 525 12.44 20.44 -10.27
CA THR A 525 13.24 20.04 -11.43
C THR A 525 13.06 18.56 -11.69
N LEU A 526 12.64 18.21 -12.90
CA LEU A 526 12.19 16.88 -13.27
C LEU A 526 13.08 16.27 -14.36
N GLN A 527 13.19 14.94 -14.34
CA GLN A 527 13.78 14.17 -15.43
C GLN A 527 12.73 13.83 -16.48
N VAL A 528 13.17 13.80 -17.73
CA VAL A 528 12.30 13.56 -18.88
C VAL A 528 12.88 12.46 -19.76
N LEU A 529 12.04 11.48 -20.12
CA LEU A 529 12.29 10.53 -21.20
C LEU A 529 11.40 10.94 -22.39
N GLY A 530 11.97 11.43 -23.48
CA GLY A 530 11.23 11.82 -24.67
C GLY A 530 11.51 10.88 -25.83
N ASN A 531 10.48 10.25 -26.42
CA ASN A 531 10.61 9.28 -27.53
C ASN A 531 11.67 8.18 -27.28
N GLY A 532 11.80 7.71 -26.02
CA GLY A 532 12.75 6.67 -25.63
C GLY A 532 14.21 7.15 -25.43
N ALA A 533 14.45 8.46 -25.48
CA ALA A 533 15.76 9.06 -25.21
C ALA A 533 15.70 10.02 -24.02
N THR A 534 16.80 10.13 -23.29
CA THR A 534 16.93 11.10 -22.20
C THR A 534 16.93 12.53 -22.76
N HIS A 535 16.21 13.40 -22.07
CA HIS A 535 16.14 14.83 -22.31
C HIS A 535 16.85 15.57 -21.14
N PRO A 536 17.35 16.80 -21.32
CA PRO A 536 17.79 17.64 -20.21
C PRO A 536 16.70 17.80 -19.15
N ASP A 537 17.12 17.99 -17.89
CA ASP A 537 16.20 18.21 -16.78
C ASP A 537 15.46 19.55 -16.97
N GLU A 538 14.16 19.55 -16.67
CA GLU A 538 13.31 20.73 -16.83
C GLU A 538 12.63 21.11 -15.51
N THR A 539 12.47 22.42 -15.27
CA THR A 539 11.78 22.92 -14.07
C THR A 539 10.34 23.27 -14.40
N VAL A 540 9.40 22.77 -13.59
CA VAL A 540 7.98 23.03 -13.77
C VAL A 540 7.64 24.48 -13.44
N SER A 541 6.93 25.12 -14.35
CA SER A 541 6.39 26.47 -14.16
C SER A 541 4.97 26.55 -14.72
N SER A 542 4.04 27.00 -13.89
CA SER A 542 2.60 27.07 -14.23
C SER A 542 2.04 25.71 -14.67
N GLY A 543 2.50 24.64 -14.00
CA GLY A 543 2.10 23.26 -14.28
C GLY A 543 2.60 22.67 -15.58
N GLY A 544 3.65 23.24 -16.20
CA GLY A 544 4.20 22.77 -17.46
C GLY A 544 5.71 22.88 -17.55
N ILE A 545 6.27 22.20 -18.57
CA ILE A 545 7.69 22.26 -18.96
C ILE A 545 7.79 22.47 -20.47
N THR A 546 8.95 22.98 -20.92
CA THR A 546 9.24 23.16 -22.34
C THR A 546 10.46 22.34 -22.72
N LEU A 547 10.26 21.39 -23.64
CA LEU A 547 11.28 20.48 -24.12
C LEU A 547 12.15 21.14 -25.21
N ASP A 548 13.44 20.81 -25.25
CA ASP A 548 14.34 21.18 -26.33
C ASP A 548 13.99 20.50 -27.66
N TYR A 549 13.39 19.31 -27.60
CA TYR A 549 13.02 18.50 -28.75
C TYR A 549 11.56 18.08 -28.67
N SER A 550 10.86 18.12 -29.80
CA SER A 550 9.46 17.68 -29.86
C SER A 550 9.34 16.18 -29.61
N SER A 551 8.41 15.81 -28.78
CA SER A 551 8.13 14.41 -28.44
C SER A 551 6.67 14.04 -28.67
N THR A 552 6.43 12.83 -29.16
CA THR A 552 5.10 12.22 -29.30
C THR A 552 4.74 11.34 -28.10
N LYS A 553 5.77 10.82 -27.43
CA LYS A 553 5.66 10.09 -26.16
C LYS A 553 6.68 10.63 -25.17
N ALA A 554 6.28 10.85 -23.93
CA ALA A 554 7.20 11.25 -22.87
C ALA A 554 6.76 10.69 -21.52
N ALA A 555 7.74 10.46 -20.63
CA ALA A 555 7.54 10.24 -19.21
C ALA A 555 8.31 11.33 -18.45
N VAL A 556 7.66 11.99 -17.49
CA VAL A 556 8.21 13.15 -16.77
C VAL A 556 7.93 12.98 -15.28
N GLY A 557 8.94 13.18 -14.42
CA GLY A 557 8.80 13.10 -12.97
C GLY A 557 10.13 13.22 -12.24
N PHE A 558 10.13 12.93 -10.95
CA PHE A 558 11.38 12.88 -10.17
C PHE A 558 12.26 11.72 -10.61
N GLY A 559 13.54 12.00 -10.85
CA GLY A 559 14.55 10.97 -11.06
C GLY A 559 14.90 10.22 -9.77
N TYR A 560 15.44 9.02 -9.93
CA TYR A 560 16.03 8.23 -8.85
C TYR A 560 17.21 7.40 -9.36
N ASP A 561 18.18 7.17 -8.48
CA ASP A 561 19.34 6.34 -8.77
C ASP A 561 19.05 4.87 -8.43
N SER A 562 19.61 3.96 -9.23
CA SER A 562 19.60 2.52 -8.96
C SER A 562 21.02 2.03 -8.74
N THR A 563 21.28 1.41 -7.60
CA THR A 563 22.61 0.95 -7.22
C THR A 563 22.60 -0.55 -6.93
N MET A 564 23.55 -1.23 -7.51
CA MET A 564 23.85 -2.63 -7.22
C MET A 564 25.34 -2.79 -6.96
N GLN A 565 25.71 -3.33 -5.81
CA GLN A 565 27.08 -3.66 -5.49
C GLN A 565 27.22 -5.11 -5.06
N THR A 566 28.07 -5.86 -5.76
CA THR A 566 28.35 -7.24 -5.39
C THR A 566 29.22 -7.32 -4.11
N LEU A 567 29.13 -8.41 -3.42
CA LEU A 567 30.09 -8.72 -2.36
C LEU A 567 31.50 -8.93 -2.93
N ARG A 568 32.50 -8.93 -2.06
CA ARG A 568 33.88 -9.18 -2.47
C ARG A 568 34.00 -10.54 -3.14
N ILE A 569 34.61 -10.57 -4.31
CA ILE A 569 34.77 -11.79 -5.08
C ILE A 569 35.71 -12.74 -4.34
N GLU A 570 35.26 -13.97 -4.15
CA GLU A 570 36.03 -15.07 -3.58
C GLU A 570 36.17 -16.19 -4.59
N SER A 571 37.40 -16.52 -4.98
CA SER A 571 37.65 -17.51 -6.02
C SER A 571 37.80 -18.96 -5.50
N GLY A 572 37.69 -19.16 -4.18
CA GLY A 572 37.98 -20.46 -3.54
C GLY A 572 39.42 -20.89 -3.82
N SER A 573 40.29 -20.84 -2.83
CA SER A 573 41.68 -21.28 -2.98
C SER A 573 41.95 -22.41 -1.98
N VAL A 574 42.76 -23.37 -2.40
CA VAL A 574 43.21 -24.44 -1.50
C VAL A 574 43.97 -23.87 -0.29
N ASP A 575 44.48 -22.65 -0.43
CA ASP A 575 45.31 -21.97 0.59
C ASP A 575 44.49 -20.89 1.37
N GLY A 576 43.15 -20.95 1.39
CA GLY A 576 42.29 -20.00 2.09
C GLY A 576 41.66 -18.93 1.19
N THR A 577 41.37 -17.73 1.74
CA THR A 577 40.69 -16.66 1.01
C THR A 577 41.58 -15.97 -0.01
N SER A 578 41.01 -15.58 -1.16
CA SER A 578 41.66 -14.75 -2.19
C SER A 578 41.46 -13.24 -1.95
N GLN A 579 40.72 -12.83 -0.92
CA GLN A 579 40.31 -11.46 -0.71
C GLN A 579 41.49 -10.49 -0.45
N GLY A 580 42.58 -10.96 0.15
CA GLY A 580 43.77 -10.18 0.40
C GLY A 580 44.76 -10.12 -0.77
N LYS A 581 44.49 -10.78 -1.90
CA LYS A 581 45.38 -10.80 -3.05
C LYS A 581 45.07 -9.66 -4.03
N PRO A 582 46.10 -9.05 -4.68
CA PRO A 582 45.85 -8.07 -5.70
C PRO A 582 44.99 -8.66 -6.83
N LYS A 583 43.94 -7.96 -7.18
CA LYS A 583 43.06 -8.30 -8.31
C LYS A 583 43.50 -7.47 -9.51
N ARG A 584 43.82 -8.11 -10.61
CA ARG A 584 44.21 -7.47 -11.88
C ARG A 584 43.10 -7.60 -12.89
#